data_50fba29a93c5837699f112e674541eb3
#
_entry.id   50fba29a93c5837699f112e674541eb3
#
_cell.length_a   1.000
_cell.length_b   1.000
_cell.length_c   1.000
_cell.angle_alpha   90.00
_cell.angle_beta   90.00
_cell.angle_gamma   90.00
#
_symmetry.space_group_name_H-M   'P 1'
#
loop_
_entity.id
_entity.type
_entity.pdbx_description
1 polymer ?
#
loop_
_entity_poly.entity_id
_entity_poly.type
_entity_poly.pdbx_seq_one_letter_code
_entity_poly.pdbx_strand_id
1 'polypeptide(L)'
;MKVALLTYFKTLSYGATLQAYATVKAIESLGHEVDLINLDIPNPYNKIKGILLFPKWFKIWCFRQKFFKQHITRKFFSSEDLRQDPPEADLYMIGSDQTWNLDISLDKAPSFFLDFVKDDSKKVSYAASFGKNEIGSSKWINKEEILTLLKRFNHIGIREDSGKAILSLENIDSTLVVDPVLLFDHYDELIGEFSPREVIALFKVENSTLFYNRMREVGEGLSLPVCSVGSLRRIKGIKCPYPYGVEGWIRRIVSAKYVITDSFHGLVLSLLYHKQFVIIIGDPQKATRLQSLANLVGLSGRILGLDKTSSDIISMLETPINYNYVDKILNDEREKSYNFLKSILN
;
A
#
# COMPACT_ATOMS: atom_id res chain seq x y z
N MET A 1 16.75 19.16 -4.22
CA MET A 1 17.09 18.05 -5.10
C MET A 1 15.86 17.62 -5.91
N LYS A 2 16.12 17.05 -7.07
CA LYS A 2 15.13 16.42 -7.91
C LYS A 2 15.18 14.89 -7.71
N VAL A 3 14.06 14.30 -7.30
CA VAL A 3 13.92 12.87 -7.02
C VAL A 3 13.14 12.17 -8.14
N ALA A 4 13.72 11.18 -8.79
CA ALA A 4 13.02 10.30 -9.71
C ALA A 4 12.46 9.09 -8.96
N LEU A 5 11.15 9.06 -8.75
CA LEU A 5 10.45 8.05 -7.95
C LEU A 5 9.80 6.98 -8.83
N LEU A 6 10.21 5.73 -8.68
CA LEU A 6 9.55 4.57 -9.31
C LEU A 6 8.72 3.81 -8.27
N THR A 7 7.42 3.81 -8.46
CA THR A 7 6.45 3.07 -7.63
C THR A 7 5.18 2.77 -8.41
N TYR A 8 4.29 1.97 -7.81
CA TYR A 8 2.97 1.66 -8.39
C TYR A 8 1.99 2.82 -8.16
N PHE A 9 1.73 3.64 -9.17
CA PHE A 9 0.73 4.70 -9.10
C PHE A 9 -0.34 4.62 -10.22
N LYS A 10 -0.09 3.85 -11.28
CA LYS A 10 -0.99 3.67 -12.43
C LYS A 10 -1.83 2.39 -12.35
N THR A 11 -2.15 1.92 -11.17
CA THR A 11 -2.95 0.72 -10.95
C THR A 11 -4.40 1.07 -10.60
N LEU A 12 -5.27 0.07 -10.54
CA LEU A 12 -6.62 0.20 -10.00
C LEU A 12 -6.67 -0.02 -8.48
N SER A 13 -5.52 -0.15 -7.83
CA SER A 13 -5.40 -0.22 -6.38
C SER A 13 -5.50 1.18 -5.77
N TYR A 14 -6.44 1.36 -4.86
CA TYR A 14 -6.57 2.60 -4.09
C TYR A 14 -5.33 2.84 -3.22
N GLY A 15 -4.86 1.79 -2.54
CA GLY A 15 -3.70 1.88 -1.65
C GLY A 15 -2.42 2.23 -2.40
N ALA A 16 -2.19 1.61 -3.56
CA ALA A 16 -1.03 1.93 -4.40
C ALA A 16 -1.04 3.39 -4.88
N THR A 17 -2.22 3.92 -5.21
CA THR A 17 -2.35 5.33 -5.59
C THR A 17 -2.15 6.26 -4.38
N LEU A 18 -2.69 5.89 -3.21
CA LEU A 18 -2.58 6.69 -1.99
C LEU A 18 -1.14 6.74 -1.46
N GLN A 19 -0.41 5.61 -1.47
CA GLN A 19 0.99 5.60 -1.02
C GLN A 19 1.88 6.43 -1.95
N ALA A 20 1.62 6.43 -3.26
CA ALA A 20 2.36 7.28 -4.20
C ALA A 20 2.10 8.78 -3.91
N TYR A 21 0.84 9.16 -3.65
CA TYR A 21 0.47 10.50 -3.22
C TYR A 21 1.20 10.89 -1.91
N ALA A 22 1.15 10.03 -0.91
CA ALA A 22 1.80 10.27 0.38
C ALA A 22 3.32 10.40 0.24
N THR A 23 3.97 9.58 -0.61
CA THR A 23 5.40 9.66 -0.87
C THR A 23 5.77 10.99 -1.52
N VAL A 24 5.02 11.42 -2.55
CA VAL A 24 5.23 12.72 -3.20
C VAL A 24 5.11 13.85 -2.17
N LYS A 25 4.03 13.86 -1.38
CA LYS A 25 3.80 14.89 -0.35
C LYS A 25 4.88 14.92 0.73
N ALA A 26 5.33 13.75 1.19
CA ALA A 26 6.41 13.66 2.18
C ALA A 26 7.74 14.23 1.65
N ILE A 27 8.09 13.97 0.39
CA ILE A 27 9.30 14.50 -0.24
C ILE A 27 9.18 16.01 -0.48
N GLU A 28 8.02 16.49 -0.97
CA GLU A 28 7.74 17.92 -1.16
C GLU A 28 7.79 18.71 0.16
N SER A 29 7.29 18.12 1.26
CA SER A 29 7.33 18.77 2.58
C SER A 29 8.75 19.00 3.11
N LEU A 30 9.72 18.26 2.58
CA LEU A 30 11.16 18.44 2.85
C LEU A 30 11.84 19.42 1.87
N GLY A 31 11.09 20.05 0.96
CA GLY A 31 11.60 21.05 0.01
C GLY A 31 12.25 20.46 -1.25
N HIS A 32 11.93 19.22 -1.62
CA HIS A 32 12.48 18.55 -2.79
C HIS A 32 11.43 18.39 -3.90
N GLU A 33 11.88 18.32 -5.15
CA GLU A 33 11.06 18.05 -6.33
C GLU A 33 10.95 16.55 -6.56
N VAL A 34 9.79 16.08 -7.07
CA VAL A 34 9.54 14.65 -7.33
C VAL A 34 9.01 14.45 -8.73
N ASP A 35 9.66 13.58 -9.49
CA ASP A 35 9.16 13.06 -10.75
C ASP A 35 8.81 11.58 -10.64
N LEU A 36 7.53 11.26 -10.83
CA LEU A 36 7.05 9.88 -10.91
C LEU A 36 7.44 9.25 -12.25
N ILE A 37 8.29 8.24 -12.22
CA ILE A 37 8.71 7.51 -13.44
C ILE A 37 7.51 6.77 -14.02
N ASN A 38 7.12 7.16 -15.22
CA ASN A 38 5.93 6.67 -15.89
C ASN A 38 6.21 5.40 -16.71
N LEU A 39 6.63 4.33 -16.03
CA LEU A 39 6.84 3.02 -16.65
C LEU A 39 5.50 2.33 -16.93
N ASP A 40 5.36 1.76 -18.13
CA ASP A 40 4.16 1.02 -18.52
C ASP A 40 4.18 -0.38 -17.90
N ILE A 41 3.40 -0.57 -16.86
CA ILE A 41 3.29 -1.84 -16.14
C ILE A 41 2.11 -2.62 -16.70
N PRO A 42 2.28 -3.91 -17.05
CA PRO A 42 1.20 -4.73 -17.61
C PRO A 42 -0.05 -4.72 -16.74
N ASN A 43 -1.19 -4.47 -17.35
CA ASN A 43 -2.48 -4.53 -16.66
C ASN A 43 -3.00 -5.98 -16.71
N PRO A 44 -3.18 -6.68 -15.57
CA PRO A 44 -3.65 -8.06 -15.55
C PRO A 44 -5.13 -8.24 -15.94
N TYR A 45 -5.86 -7.15 -16.13
CA TYR A 45 -7.29 -7.21 -16.47
C TYR A 45 -7.50 -7.35 -17.97
N ASN A 46 -8.31 -8.35 -18.37
CA ASN A 46 -8.73 -8.51 -19.76
C ASN A 46 -9.71 -7.40 -20.20
N LYS A 47 -9.92 -7.23 -21.51
CA LYS A 47 -10.76 -6.17 -22.09
C LYS A 47 -12.18 -6.12 -21.52
N ILE A 48 -12.81 -7.27 -21.24
CA ILE A 48 -14.19 -7.36 -20.72
C ILE A 48 -14.26 -6.84 -19.28
N LYS A 49 -13.30 -7.23 -18.43
CA LYS A 49 -13.19 -6.67 -17.08
C LYS A 49 -12.86 -5.17 -17.11
N GLY A 50 -12.13 -4.71 -18.13
CA GLY A 50 -11.82 -3.31 -18.35
C GLY A 50 -13.07 -2.43 -18.48
N ILE A 51 -14.09 -2.86 -19.21
CA ILE A 51 -15.36 -2.10 -19.38
C ILE A 51 -16.09 -1.96 -18.03
N LEU A 52 -16.22 -3.04 -17.27
CA LEU A 52 -16.87 -3.01 -15.95
C LEU A 52 -16.10 -2.16 -14.93
N LEU A 53 -14.78 -2.08 -15.06
CA LEU A 53 -13.89 -1.31 -14.18
C LEU A 53 -13.73 0.14 -14.63
N PHE A 54 -14.24 0.53 -15.81
CA PHE A 54 -14.09 1.87 -16.37
C PHE A 54 -14.49 2.99 -15.40
N PRO A 55 -15.62 2.93 -14.66
CA PRO A 55 -15.98 4.00 -13.74
C PRO A 55 -14.98 4.17 -12.59
N LYS A 56 -14.42 3.06 -12.08
CA LYS A 56 -13.35 3.09 -11.08
C LYS A 56 -12.07 3.64 -11.68
N TRP A 57 -11.70 3.17 -12.87
CA TRP A 57 -10.54 3.64 -13.61
C TRP A 57 -10.60 5.14 -13.85
N PHE A 58 -11.75 5.65 -14.33
CA PHE A 58 -11.95 7.08 -14.60
C PHE A 58 -11.77 7.94 -13.34
N LYS A 59 -12.33 7.53 -12.22
CA LYS A 59 -12.18 8.26 -10.94
C LYS A 59 -10.74 8.25 -10.42
N ILE A 60 -10.02 7.13 -10.54
CA ILE A 60 -8.60 7.07 -10.19
C ILE A 60 -7.77 7.89 -11.18
N TRP A 61 -8.15 7.90 -12.46
CA TRP A 61 -7.52 8.76 -13.46
C TRP A 61 -7.71 10.24 -13.13
N CYS A 62 -8.92 10.68 -12.76
CA CYS A 62 -9.18 12.06 -12.30
C CYS A 62 -8.29 12.43 -11.10
N PHE A 63 -8.17 11.54 -10.11
CA PHE A 63 -7.27 11.74 -8.99
C PHE A 63 -5.82 11.97 -9.46
N ARG A 64 -5.33 11.13 -10.37
CA ARG A 64 -3.98 11.27 -10.94
C ARG A 64 -3.80 12.57 -11.71
N GLN A 65 -4.80 12.99 -12.49
CA GLN A 65 -4.75 14.28 -13.19
C GLN A 65 -4.69 15.45 -12.21
N LYS A 66 -5.39 15.35 -11.09
CA LYS A 66 -5.39 16.40 -10.07
C LYS A 66 -4.07 16.49 -9.30
N PHE A 67 -3.50 15.37 -8.89
CA PHE A 67 -2.40 15.33 -7.92
C PHE A 67 -1.04 14.96 -8.52
N PHE A 68 -0.99 14.30 -9.68
CA PHE A 68 0.27 13.81 -10.25
C PHE A 68 0.64 14.43 -11.59
N LYS A 69 -0.27 15.14 -12.26
CA LYS A 69 -0.04 15.61 -13.63
C LYS A 69 1.30 16.33 -13.81
N GLN A 70 1.67 17.16 -12.87
CA GLN A 70 2.92 17.94 -12.90
C GLN A 70 4.17 17.12 -12.49
N HIS A 71 3.97 15.93 -11.93
CA HIS A 71 5.05 15.07 -11.44
C HIS A 71 5.35 13.90 -12.36
N ILE A 72 4.60 13.69 -13.43
CA ILE A 72 4.73 12.48 -14.26
C ILE A 72 5.74 12.73 -15.38
N THR A 73 6.77 11.90 -15.46
CA THR A 73 7.72 11.88 -16.58
C THR A 73 7.04 11.51 -17.91
N ARG A 74 7.76 11.60 -19.03
CA ARG A 74 7.32 10.94 -20.26
C ARG A 74 6.99 9.47 -20.00
N LYS A 75 6.16 8.87 -20.87
CA LYS A 75 5.85 7.44 -20.76
C LYS A 75 7.04 6.61 -21.26
N PHE A 76 7.43 5.60 -20.45
CA PHE A 76 8.37 4.56 -20.82
C PHE A 76 7.59 3.27 -21.09
N PHE A 77 7.76 2.70 -22.27
CA PHE A 77 6.99 1.52 -22.70
C PHE A 77 7.63 0.20 -22.25
N SER A 78 8.93 0.21 -21.98
CA SER A 78 9.68 -0.97 -21.56
C SER A 78 10.82 -0.58 -20.61
N SER A 79 11.40 -1.58 -19.93
CA SER A 79 12.63 -1.39 -19.17
C SER A 79 13.80 -0.96 -20.06
N GLU A 80 13.81 -1.41 -21.31
CA GLU A 80 14.83 -1.01 -22.27
C GLU A 80 14.72 0.46 -22.66
N ASP A 81 13.51 0.96 -22.95
CA ASP A 81 13.24 2.37 -23.17
C ASP A 81 13.70 3.25 -21.98
N LEU A 82 13.46 2.77 -20.76
CA LEU A 82 13.92 3.46 -19.56
C LEU A 82 15.44 3.42 -19.36
N ARG A 83 16.13 2.34 -19.77
CA ARG A 83 17.61 2.26 -19.74
C ARG A 83 18.27 3.19 -20.77
N GLN A 84 17.67 3.30 -21.96
CA GLN A 84 18.23 4.12 -23.04
C GLN A 84 18.16 5.62 -22.73
N ASP A 85 17.09 6.07 -22.07
CA ASP A 85 16.86 7.50 -21.80
C ASP A 85 16.20 7.68 -20.41
N PRO A 86 16.94 7.39 -19.32
CA PRO A 86 16.41 7.56 -17.97
C PRO A 86 16.14 9.03 -17.67
N PRO A 87 15.12 9.34 -16.83
CA PRO A 87 14.87 10.72 -16.43
C PRO A 87 16.06 11.29 -15.66
N GLU A 88 16.42 12.54 -15.91
CA GLU A 88 17.47 13.23 -15.15
C GLU A 88 16.99 13.53 -13.73
N ALA A 89 17.78 13.14 -12.73
CA ALA A 89 17.51 13.35 -11.32
C ALA A 89 18.80 13.35 -10.50
N ASP A 90 18.77 14.01 -9.34
CA ASP A 90 19.84 13.98 -8.36
C ASP A 90 19.84 12.68 -7.56
N LEU A 91 18.65 12.05 -7.44
CA LEU A 91 18.44 10.84 -6.67
C LEU A 91 17.34 9.98 -7.33
N TYR A 92 17.58 8.67 -7.42
CA TYR A 92 16.62 7.68 -7.88
C TYR A 92 16.08 6.89 -6.69
N MET A 93 14.76 6.86 -6.52
CA MET A 93 14.10 6.26 -5.39
C MET A 93 13.12 5.16 -5.84
N ILE A 94 13.23 3.99 -5.24
CA ILE A 94 12.14 3.01 -5.24
C ILE A 94 11.19 3.36 -4.10
N GLY A 95 9.93 3.58 -4.44
CA GLY A 95 8.90 3.90 -3.45
C GLY A 95 8.29 2.66 -2.79
N SER A 96 7.26 2.92 -1.99
CA SER A 96 6.52 1.91 -1.25
C SER A 96 5.71 0.98 -2.16
N ASP A 97 5.00 0.07 -1.53
CA ASP A 97 4.24 -1.05 -2.08
C ASP A 97 5.12 -2.27 -2.42
N GLN A 98 4.55 -3.30 -3.00
CA GLN A 98 5.25 -4.54 -3.35
C GLN A 98 6.14 -4.36 -4.60
N THR A 99 6.97 -3.33 -4.59
CA THR A 99 7.85 -2.97 -5.72
C THR A 99 8.89 -4.04 -6.02
N TRP A 100 9.31 -4.81 -5.02
CA TRP A 100 10.25 -5.92 -5.15
C TRP A 100 9.58 -7.30 -5.23
N ASN A 101 8.25 -7.34 -5.45
CA ASN A 101 7.52 -8.58 -5.68
C ASN A 101 7.53 -8.94 -7.18
N LEU A 102 8.29 -9.98 -7.54
CA LEU A 102 8.49 -10.40 -8.92
C LEU A 102 7.19 -10.89 -9.61
N ASP A 103 6.20 -11.36 -8.83
CA ASP A 103 4.91 -11.79 -9.37
C ASP A 103 4.05 -10.61 -9.85
N ILE A 104 4.37 -9.39 -9.38
CA ILE A 104 3.66 -8.16 -9.72
C ILE A 104 4.42 -7.36 -10.77
N SER A 105 5.73 -7.21 -10.61
CA SER A 105 6.58 -6.41 -11.50
C SER A 105 6.82 -7.08 -12.86
N LEU A 106 6.77 -8.42 -12.92
CA LEU A 106 6.90 -9.24 -14.14
C LEU A 106 8.15 -8.84 -14.97
N ASP A 107 7.96 -8.49 -16.25
CA ASP A 107 9.02 -8.07 -17.18
C ASP A 107 9.64 -6.70 -16.85
N LYS A 108 9.06 -5.97 -15.91
CA LYS A 108 9.58 -4.70 -15.39
C LYS A 108 10.38 -4.87 -14.11
N ALA A 109 10.53 -6.11 -13.60
CA ALA A 109 11.23 -6.38 -12.34
C ALA A 109 12.63 -5.76 -12.28
N PRO A 110 13.51 -5.85 -13.29
CA PRO A 110 14.84 -5.23 -13.24
C PRO A 110 14.77 -3.72 -12.92
N SER A 111 13.83 -3.00 -13.55
CA SER A 111 13.69 -1.55 -13.31
C SER A 111 13.32 -1.20 -11.88
N PHE A 112 12.58 -2.07 -11.17
CA PHE A 112 12.29 -1.90 -9.74
C PHE A 112 13.50 -2.17 -8.83
N PHE A 113 14.62 -2.62 -9.38
CA PHE A 113 15.92 -2.65 -8.71
C PHE A 113 16.89 -1.60 -9.26
N LEU A 114 16.38 -0.58 -9.98
CA LEU A 114 17.14 0.54 -10.55
C LEU A 114 18.27 0.08 -11.49
N ASP A 115 18.04 -0.94 -12.31
CA ASP A 115 18.99 -1.47 -13.29
C ASP A 115 19.38 -0.45 -14.37
N PHE A 116 18.54 0.53 -14.63
CA PHE A 116 18.72 1.60 -15.60
C PHE A 116 19.55 2.78 -15.07
N VAL A 117 19.85 2.80 -13.77
CA VAL A 117 20.55 3.92 -13.13
C VAL A 117 22.06 3.65 -13.11
N LYS A 118 22.87 4.65 -13.51
CA LYS A 118 24.34 4.56 -13.50
C LYS A 118 24.90 4.32 -12.09
N ASP A 119 26.08 3.73 -12.00
CA ASP A 119 26.68 3.36 -10.70
C ASP A 119 27.01 4.55 -9.80
N ASP A 120 27.40 5.67 -10.36
CA ASP A 120 27.75 6.91 -9.66
C ASP A 120 26.53 7.71 -9.16
N SER A 121 25.33 7.37 -9.61
CA SER A 121 24.11 8.07 -9.21
C SER A 121 23.56 7.54 -7.88
N LYS A 122 22.98 8.41 -7.06
CA LYS A 122 22.41 8.08 -5.75
C LYS A 122 21.14 7.24 -5.91
N LYS A 123 21.13 6.05 -5.32
CA LYS A 123 20.03 5.06 -5.37
C LYS A 123 19.55 4.75 -3.98
N VAL A 124 18.25 4.89 -3.74
CA VAL A 124 17.65 4.62 -2.44
C VAL A 124 16.31 3.90 -2.58
N SER A 125 15.83 3.31 -1.50
CA SER A 125 14.44 2.92 -1.40
C SER A 125 13.79 3.51 -0.15
N TYR A 126 12.49 3.76 -0.23
CA TYR A 126 11.67 4.14 0.90
C TYR A 126 10.45 3.22 1.01
N ALA A 127 10.38 2.43 2.07
CA ALA A 127 9.30 1.50 2.37
C ALA A 127 9.00 0.49 1.23
N ALA A 128 10.03 0.08 0.47
CA ALA A 128 9.90 -1.00 -0.50
C ALA A 128 9.48 -2.31 0.18
N SER A 129 8.88 -3.24 -0.57
CA SER A 129 8.38 -4.50 -0.03
C SER A 129 8.57 -5.64 -1.01
N PHE A 130 9.06 -6.78 -0.52
CA PHE A 130 9.08 -8.03 -1.28
C PHE A 130 7.69 -8.68 -1.29
N GLY A 131 6.86 -8.44 -0.26
CA GLY A 131 5.55 -9.08 -0.11
C GLY A 131 5.61 -10.59 0.10
N LYS A 132 6.81 -11.14 0.31
CA LYS A 132 7.16 -12.55 0.52
C LYS A 132 8.24 -12.66 1.59
N ASN A 133 8.53 -13.90 2.01
CA ASN A 133 9.56 -14.20 3.01
C ASN A 133 10.93 -14.58 2.40
N GLU A 134 11.09 -14.43 1.10
CA GLU A 134 12.34 -14.77 0.38
C GLU A 134 12.52 -13.90 -0.87
N ILE A 135 13.76 -13.75 -1.32
CA ILE A 135 14.08 -13.25 -2.66
C ILE A 135 13.92 -14.41 -3.63
N GLY A 136 12.91 -14.32 -4.48
CA GLY A 136 12.69 -15.29 -5.54
C GLY A 136 13.55 -15.02 -6.78
N SER A 137 13.34 -15.86 -7.80
CA SER A 137 13.83 -15.66 -9.16
C SER A 137 12.64 -15.67 -10.12
N SER A 138 12.79 -15.00 -11.25
CA SER A 138 11.83 -15.03 -12.33
C SER A 138 12.55 -15.24 -13.67
N LYS A 139 11.81 -15.41 -14.76
CA LYS A 139 12.42 -15.50 -16.10
C LYS A 139 13.05 -14.18 -16.59
N TRP A 140 12.84 -13.07 -15.89
CA TRP A 140 13.33 -11.74 -16.27
C TRP A 140 14.49 -11.25 -15.42
N ILE A 141 14.67 -11.82 -14.20
CA ILE A 141 15.76 -11.50 -13.29
C ILE A 141 15.91 -12.63 -12.28
N ASN A 142 17.14 -13.07 -12.04
CA ASN A 142 17.45 -14.10 -11.05
C ASN A 142 17.87 -13.48 -9.70
N LYS A 143 18.02 -14.33 -8.65
CA LYS A 143 18.37 -13.89 -7.31
C LYS A 143 19.72 -13.19 -7.25
N GLU A 144 20.72 -13.71 -7.96
CA GLU A 144 22.10 -13.19 -7.96
C GLU A 144 22.16 -11.79 -8.58
N GLU A 145 21.40 -11.58 -9.67
CA GLU A 145 21.24 -10.27 -10.30
C GLU A 145 20.55 -9.28 -9.36
N ILE A 146 19.48 -9.70 -8.67
CA ILE A 146 18.80 -8.89 -7.68
C ILE A 146 19.75 -8.46 -6.57
N LEU A 147 20.53 -9.40 -6.02
CA LEU A 147 21.49 -9.09 -4.95
C LEU A 147 22.59 -8.15 -5.44
N THR A 148 23.06 -8.30 -6.66
CA THR A 148 24.02 -7.38 -7.28
C THR A 148 23.45 -5.97 -7.39
N LEU A 149 22.20 -5.82 -7.83
CA LEU A 149 21.53 -4.53 -7.94
C LEU A 149 21.25 -3.91 -6.57
N LEU A 150 20.80 -4.70 -5.59
CA LEU A 150 20.54 -4.21 -4.22
C LEU A 150 21.79 -3.68 -3.53
N LYS A 151 22.95 -4.30 -3.76
CA LYS A 151 24.24 -3.82 -3.23
C LYS A 151 24.69 -2.46 -3.80
N ARG A 152 24.06 -1.99 -4.89
CA ARG A 152 24.30 -0.65 -5.46
C ARG A 152 23.50 0.45 -4.76
N PHE A 153 22.55 0.10 -3.88
CA PHE A 153 21.77 1.09 -3.16
C PHE A 153 22.60 1.75 -2.06
N ASN A 154 22.53 3.08 -1.99
CA ASN A 154 23.17 3.86 -0.92
C ASN A 154 22.44 3.67 0.41
N HIS A 155 21.11 3.62 0.38
CA HIS A 155 20.26 3.37 1.54
C HIS A 155 19.02 2.58 1.15
N ILE A 156 18.65 1.62 1.97
CA ILE A 156 17.45 0.80 1.79
C ILE A 156 16.49 1.01 2.96
N GLY A 157 15.36 1.66 2.69
CA GLY A 157 14.20 1.70 3.57
C GLY A 157 13.23 0.59 3.20
N ILE A 158 12.96 -0.34 4.11
CA ILE A 158 12.07 -1.49 3.93
C ILE A 158 10.85 -1.38 4.84
N ARG A 159 9.67 -1.89 4.40
CA ARG A 159 8.41 -1.68 5.11
C ARG A 159 8.06 -2.76 6.13
N GLU A 160 8.56 -3.96 5.97
CA GLU A 160 8.21 -5.11 6.82
C GLU A 160 9.42 -5.86 7.37
N ASP A 161 9.24 -6.48 8.56
CA ASP A 161 10.29 -7.23 9.26
C ASP A 161 10.83 -8.39 8.41
N SER A 162 9.96 -9.08 7.66
CA SER A 162 10.40 -10.16 6.76
C SER A 162 11.37 -9.65 5.69
N GLY A 163 11.12 -8.46 5.14
CA GLY A 163 12.01 -7.84 4.16
C GLY A 163 13.37 -7.47 4.77
N LYS A 164 13.37 -6.93 6.00
CA LYS A 164 14.61 -6.66 6.73
C LYS A 164 15.40 -7.94 7.02
N ALA A 165 14.71 -9.00 7.45
CA ALA A 165 15.35 -10.30 7.70
C ALA A 165 15.97 -10.90 6.42
N ILE A 166 15.27 -10.82 5.29
CA ILE A 166 15.77 -11.25 3.98
C ILE A 166 17.09 -10.53 3.63
N LEU A 167 17.13 -9.20 3.75
CA LEU A 167 18.30 -8.40 3.42
C LEU A 167 19.47 -8.67 4.37
N SER A 168 19.18 -8.85 5.66
CA SER A 168 20.20 -9.18 6.67
C SER A 168 20.88 -10.53 6.40
N LEU A 169 20.14 -11.54 5.93
CA LEU A 169 20.70 -12.85 5.54
C LEU A 169 21.69 -12.74 4.37
N GLU A 170 21.55 -11.73 3.53
CA GLU A 170 22.42 -11.46 2.39
C GLU A 170 23.49 -10.38 2.70
N ASN A 171 23.66 -10.00 3.97
CA ASN A 171 24.55 -8.94 4.45
C ASN A 171 24.32 -7.59 3.75
N ILE A 172 23.06 -7.24 3.52
CA ILE A 172 22.64 -5.96 2.96
C ILE A 172 21.96 -5.15 4.07
N ASP A 173 22.53 -3.99 4.40
CA ASP A 173 21.99 -3.08 5.41
C ASP A 173 20.66 -2.48 4.98
N SER A 174 19.71 -2.43 5.91
CA SER A 174 18.40 -1.82 5.66
C SER A 174 17.78 -1.26 6.93
N THR A 175 16.99 -0.23 6.77
CA THR A 175 16.23 0.42 7.85
C THR A 175 14.76 0.11 7.71
N LEU A 176 14.13 -0.37 8.80
CA LEU A 176 12.68 -0.53 8.83
C LEU A 176 12.03 0.86 8.93
N VAL A 177 11.10 1.15 8.03
CA VAL A 177 10.38 2.43 7.97
C VAL A 177 8.89 2.21 7.79
N VAL A 178 8.07 3.14 8.28
CA VAL A 178 6.63 3.05 8.09
C VAL A 178 6.23 3.34 6.63
N ASP A 179 5.10 2.79 6.23
CA ASP A 179 4.49 3.11 4.92
C ASP A 179 4.28 4.62 4.77
N PRO A 180 4.48 5.21 3.58
CA PRO A 180 4.27 6.63 3.35
C PRO A 180 2.90 7.14 3.79
N VAL A 181 1.85 6.28 3.75
CA VAL A 181 0.51 6.65 4.21
C VAL A 181 0.47 6.87 5.73
N LEU A 182 1.31 6.17 6.49
CA LEU A 182 1.47 6.43 7.93
C LEU A 182 2.41 7.61 8.20
N LEU A 183 3.40 7.83 7.35
CA LEU A 183 4.37 8.92 7.49
C LEU A 183 3.71 10.28 7.25
N PHE A 184 3.01 10.43 6.13
CA PHE A 184 2.23 11.61 5.76
C PHE A 184 0.80 11.41 6.24
N ASP A 185 0.43 12.00 7.35
CA ASP A 185 -0.86 11.77 8.02
C ASP A 185 -1.91 12.87 7.79
N HIS A 186 -1.63 13.81 6.87
CA HIS A 186 -2.49 14.95 6.56
C HIS A 186 -3.34 14.71 5.31
N TYR A 187 -4.52 14.10 5.47
CA TYR A 187 -5.41 13.75 4.36
C TYR A 187 -6.69 14.59 4.30
N ASP A 188 -6.75 15.72 5.00
CA ASP A 188 -7.96 16.56 5.09
C ASP A 188 -8.45 17.04 3.72
N GLU A 189 -7.51 17.38 2.81
CA GLU A 189 -7.85 17.77 1.43
C GLU A 189 -8.49 16.65 0.60
N LEU A 190 -8.21 15.37 0.92
CA LEU A 190 -8.79 14.20 0.25
C LEU A 190 -10.11 13.78 0.87
N ILE A 191 -10.24 13.93 2.19
CA ILE A 191 -11.39 13.47 2.94
C ILE A 191 -12.50 14.51 2.93
N GLY A 192 -12.16 15.79 3.14
CA GLY A 192 -13.10 16.86 3.36
C GLY A 192 -13.98 16.59 4.58
N GLU A 193 -15.08 17.32 4.71
CA GLU A 193 -16.04 17.07 5.76
C GLU A 193 -16.77 15.73 5.58
N PHE A 194 -16.94 15.00 6.67
CA PHE A 194 -17.72 13.76 6.69
C PHE A 194 -18.43 13.60 8.04
N SER A 195 -19.56 12.90 8.02
CA SER A 195 -20.27 12.50 9.24
C SER A 195 -20.02 11.02 9.54
N PRO A 196 -19.84 10.63 10.81
CA PRO A 196 -19.81 9.24 11.23
C PRO A 196 -21.05 8.47 10.74
N ARG A 197 -20.88 7.21 10.41
CA ARG A 197 -21.94 6.36 9.88
C ARG A 197 -22.01 5.06 10.68
N GLU A 198 -23.21 4.69 11.09
CA GLU A 198 -23.51 3.42 11.72
C GLU A 198 -23.49 2.29 10.67
N VAL A 199 -22.28 1.92 10.20
CA VAL A 199 -22.06 0.88 9.20
C VAL A 199 -20.76 0.13 9.50
N ILE A 200 -20.68 -1.10 8.98
CA ILE A 200 -19.44 -1.87 8.89
C ILE A 200 -18.86 -1.68 7.49
N ALA A 201 -17.69 -1.07 7.39
CA ALA A 201 -16.96 -0.98 6.13
C ALA A 201 -16.19 -2.29 5.89
N LEU A 202 -16.53 -2.97 4.80
CA LEU A 202 -15.87 -4.18 4.37
C LEU A 202 -14.93 -3.86 3.21
N PHE A 203 -13.64 -3.78 3.46
CA PHE A 203 -12.64 -3.60 2.43
C PHE A 203 -11.78 -4.86 2.31
N LYS A 204 -12.16 -5.71 1.37
CA LYS A 204 -11.57 -7.01 1.17
C LYS A 204 -11.00 -7.17 -0.24
N VAL A 205 -9.78 -7.74 -0.32
CA VAL A 205 -9.09 -8.06 -1.57
C VAL A 205 -9.44 -9.48 -2.01
N GLU A 206 -9.44 -10.44 -1.08
CA GLU A 206 -9.86 -11.82 -1.34
C GLU A 206 -11.34 -12.03 -1.04
N ASN A 207 -12.04 -12.80 -1.90
CA ASN A 207 -13.49 -12.95 -1.84
C ASN A 207 -13.91 -14.43 -1.92
N SER A 208 -14.71 -14.88 -0.93
CA SER A 208 -15.35 -16.18 -0.93
C SER A 208 -16.84 -16.07 -0.49
N THR A 209 -17.68 -17.00 -0.94
CA THR A 209 -19.09 -17.03 -0.54
C THR A 209 -19.24 -17.24 0.97
N LEU A 210 -18.43 -18.12 1.55
CA LEU A 210 -18.42 -18.39 2.99
C LEU A 210 -18.11 -17.11 3.80
N PHE A 211 -17.12 -16.36 3.37
CA PHE A 211 -16.75 -15.09 3.99
C PHE A 211 -17.93 -14.10 3.99
N TYR A 212 -18.61 -13.93 2.85
CA TYR A 212 -19.72 -12.99 2.76
C TYR A 212 -20.96 -13.42 3.56
N ASN A 213 -21.21 -14.72 3.70
CA ASN A 213 -22.26 -15.23 4.58
C ASN A 213 -21.99 -14.82 6.03
N ARG A 214 -20.76 -15.03 6.48
CA ARG A 214 -20.33 -14.65 7.82
C ARG A 214 -20.42 -13.14 8.05
N MET A 215 -20.08 -12.32 7.06
CA MET A 215 -20.21 -10.86 7.18
C MET A 215 -21.67 -10.42 7.34
N ARG A 216 -22.63 -11.13 6.75
CA ARG A 216 -24.06 -10.86 7.02
C ARG A 216 -24.44 -11.16 8.45
N GLU A 217 -24.03 -12.33 8.97
CA GLU A 217 -24.26 -12.70 10.37
C GLU A 217 -23.64 -11.66 11.34
N VAL A 218 -22.44 -11.17 11.06
CA VAL A 218 -21.82 -10.08 11.84
C VAL A 218 -22.66 -8.80 11.77
N GLY A 219 -23.15 -8.43 10.58
CA GLY A 219 -24.04 -7.29 10.40
C GLY A 219 -25.35 -7.41 11.17
N GLU A 220 -25.97 -8.60 11.13
CA GLU A 220 -27.19 -8.92 11.89
C GLU A 220 -26.95 -8.87 13.39
N GLY A 221 -25.88 -9.51 13.89
CA GLY A 221 -25.53 -9.51 15.31
C GLY A 221 -25.24 -8.13 15.89
N LEU A 222 -24.62 -7.24 15.11
CA LEU A 222 -24.36 -5.84 15.49
C LEU A 222 -25.52 -4.89 15.17
N SER A 223 -26.57 -5.35 14.51
CA SER A 223 -27.65 -4.52 13.99
C SER A 223 -27.16 -3.38 13.07
N LEU A 224 -26.10 -3.63 12.29
CA LEU A 224 -25.46 -2.68 11.41
C LEU A 224 -25.43 -3.14 9.96
N PRO A 225 -25.68 -2.28 8.98
CA PRO A 225 -25.51 -2.63 7.58
C PRO A 225 -24.04 -2.82 7.23
N VAL A 226 -23.74 -3.92 6.53
CA VAL A 226 -22.40 -4.17 5.95
C VAL A 226 -22.32 -3.51 4.58
N CYS A 227 -21.30 -2.68 4.39
CA CYS A 227 -21.04 -1.94 3.16
C CYS A 227 -19.69 -2.37 2.57
N SER A 228 -19.71 -3.05 1.42
CA SER A 228 -18.47 -3.36 0.69
C SER A 228 -17.87 -2.08 0.09
N VAL A 229 -16.60 -1.84 0.37
CA VAL A 229 -15.87 -0.66 -0.10
C VAL A 229 -14.90 -1.07 -1.20
N GLY A 230 -15.13 -0.57 -2.41
CA GLY A 230 -14.24 -0.83 -3.55
C GLY A 230 -14.59 -2.06 -4.40
N SER A 231 -15.56 -2.91 -4.00
CA SER A 231 -16.06 -3.99 -4.82
C SER A 231 -17.09 -3.48 -5.84
N LEU A 232 -17.00 -4.00 -7.06
CA LEU A 232 -18.01 -3.83 -8.12
C LEU A 232 -19.04 -4.97 -8.13
N ARG A 233 -18.78 -6.02 -7.40
CA ARG A 233 -19.61 -7.22 -7.36
C ARG A 233 -20.83 -6.96 -6.48
N ARG A 234 -22.03 -7.22 -7.01
CA ARG A 234 -23.22 -7.26 -6.18
C ARG A 234 -23.20 -8.51 -5.30
N ILE A 235 -23.30 -8.32 -4.00
CA ILE A 235 -23.28 -9.37 -3.00
C ILE A 235 -24.62 -9.31 -2.27
N LYS A 236 -25.38 -10.42 -2.25
CA LYS A 236 -26.69 -10.48 -1.59
C LYS A 236 -26.54 -10.13 -0.10
N GLY A 237 -27.35 -9.19 0.38
CA GLY A 237 -27.35 -8.75 1.79
C GLY A 237 -26.20 -7.82 2.20
N ILE A 238 -25.30 -7.45 1.26
CA ILE A 238 -24.23 -6.49 1.52
C ILE A 238 -24.41 -5.30 0.58
N LYS A 239 -24.42 -4.10 1.13
CA LYS A 239 -24.49 -2.87 0.32
C LYS A 239 -23.18 -2.71 -0.44
N CYS A 240 -23.27 -2.71 -1.78
CA CYS A 240 -22.13 -2.50 -2.67
C CYS A 240 -22.36 -1.19 -3.43
N PRO A 241 -22.06 -0.05 -2.82
CA PRO A 241 -22.23 1.23 -3.48
C PRO A 241 -21.28 1.35 -4.68
N TYR A 242 -21.61 2.24 -5.58
CA TYR A 242 -20.87 2.49 -6.82
C TYR A 242 -19.36 2.74 -6.57
N PRO A 243 -18.48 2.36 -7.50
CA PRO A 243 -17.05 2.55 -7.35
C PRO A 243 -16.67 4.01 -7.11
N TYR A 244 -15.80 4.22 -6.14
CA TYR A 244 -15.30 5.54 -5.75
C TYR A 244 -13.95 5.83 -6.41
N GLY A 245 -13.54 7.11 -6.35
CA GLY A 245 -12.15 7.50 -6.42
C GLY A 245 -11.42 7.18 -5.12
N VAL A 246 -10.16 7.59 -5.04
CA VAL A 246 -9.33 7.42 -3.83
C VAL A 246 -9.95 8.15 -2.64
N GLU A 247 -10.40 9.37 -2.84
CA GLU A 247 -11.04 10.22 -1.81
C GLU A 247 -12.31 9.55 -1.26
N GLY A 248 -13.18 9.06 -2.15
CA GLY A 248 -14.41 8.39 -1.74
C GLY A 248 -14.16 7.08 -1.01
N TRP A 249 -13.09 6.35 -1.37
CA TRP A 249 -12.66 5.14 -0.70
C TRP A 249 -12.18 5.44 0.73
N ILE A 250 -11.29 6.42 0.91
CA ILE A 250 -10.83 6.84 2.24
C ILE A 250 -12.03 7.24 3.09
N ARG A 251 -12.86 8.17 2.58
CA ARG A 251 -14.04 8.70 3.30
C ARG A 251 -14.97 7.59 3.78
N ARG A 252 -15.15 6.51 3.00
CA ARG A 252 -15.99 5.37 3.40
C ARG A 252 -15.41 4.55 4.53
N ILE A 253 -14.08 4.40 4.58
CA ILE A 253 -13.39 3.71 5.69
C ILE A 253 -13.45 4.59 6.94
N VAL A 254 -13.06 5.86 6.83
CA VAL A 254 -12.93 6.73 7.99
C VAL A 254 -14.28 7.12 8.61
N SER A 255 -15.36 7.16 7.83
CA SER A 255 -16.71 7.43 8.35
C SER A 255 -17.37 6.20 9.01
N ALA A 256 -16.91 4.98 8.74
CA ALA A 256 -17.55 3.78 9.26
C ALA A 256 -17.33 3.62 10.79
N LYS A 257 -18.29 2.97 11.46
CA LYS A 257 -18.17 2.59 12.87
C LYS A 257 -17.13 1.48 13.05
N TYR A 258 -17.22 0.44 12.22
CA TYR A 258 -16.31 -0.70 12.23
C TYR A 258 -15.69 -0.94 10.86
N VAL A 259 -14.48 -1.47 10.85
CA VAL A 259 -13.78 -1.85 9.60
C VAL A 259 -13.38 -3.32 9.65
N ILE A 260 -13.70 -4.06 8.58
CA ILE A 260 -13.23 -5.43 8.37
C ILE A 260 -12.43 -5.45 7.07
N THR A 261 -11.19 -5.91 7.14
CA THR A 261 -10.29 -5.86 5.99
C THR A 261 -9.28 -7.01 5.96
N ASP A 262 -8.72 -7.31 4.79
CA ASP A 262 -7.49 -8.09 4.59
C ASP A 262 -6.43 -7.24 3.85
N SER A 263 -6.70 -5.95 3.70
CA SER A 263 -5.82 -5.02 2.98
C SER A 263 -4.90 -4.28 3.93
N PHE A 264 -3.61 -4.22 3.59
CA PHE A 264 -2.63 -3.44 4.32
C PHE A 264 -3.06 -1.96 4.48
N HIS A 265 -3.48 -1.31 3.40
CA HIS A 265 -3.93 0.09 3.48
C HIS A 265 -5.31 0.25 4.17
N GLY A 266 -6.11 -0.82 4.25
CA GLY A 266 -7.30 -0.85 5.08
C GLY A 266 -6.93 -0.79 6.57
N LEU A 267 -5.91 -1.55 6.99
CA LEU A 267 -5.34 -1.49 8.35
C LEU A 267 -4.73 -0.11 8.62
N VAL A 268 -3.89 0.41 7.71
CA VAL A 268 -3.24 1.73 7.84
C VAL A 268 -4.27 2.83 8.10
N LEU A 269 -5.33 2.91 7.28
CA LEU A 269 -6.39 3.90 7.47
C LEU A 269 -7.17 3.67 8.76
N SER A 270 -7.36 2.41 9.18
CA SER A 270 -8.02 2.11 10.45
C SER A 270 -7.21 2.60 11.65
N LEU A 271 -5.89 2.47 11.61
CA LEU A 271 -4.99 2.99 12.63
C LEU A 271 -5.00 4.53 12.66
N LEU A 272 -4.81 5.19 11.50
CA LEU A 272 -4.78 6.65 11.38
C LEU A 272 -6.05 7.34 11.89
N TYR A 273 -7.21 6.70 11.68
CA TYR A 273 -8.51 7.29 12.01
C TYR A 273 -9.21 6.61 13.17
N HIS A 274 -8.45 5.94 14.04
CA HIS A 274 -8.91 5.34 15.31
C HIS A 274 -10.16 4.47 15.15
N LYS A 275 -10.19 3.62 14.09
CA LYS A 275 -11.33 2.74 13.84
C LYS A 275 -11.23 1.47 14.68
N GLN A 276 -12.37 0.98 15.17
CA GLN A 276 -12.45 -0.39 15.64
C GLN A 276 -12.44 -1.31 14.43
N PHE A 277 -11.49 -2.25 14.37
CA PHE A 277 -11.31 -3.07 13.18
C PHE A 277 -10.95 -4.53 13.50
N VAL A 278 -11.14 -5.37 12.50
CA VAL A 278 -10.65 -6.76 12.47
C VAL A 278 -10.00 -7.02 11.11
N ILE A 279 -8.89 -7.74 11.13
CA ILE A 279 -8.20 -8.21 9.92
C ILE A 279 -8.56 -9.69 9.75
N ILE A 280 -9.15 -10.07 8.59
CA ILE A 280 -9.52 -11.47 8.32
C ILE A 280 -8.69 -11.96 7.14
N ILE A 281 -7.73 -12.84 7.43
CA ILE A 281 -6.80 -13.39 6.44
C ILE A 281 -7.13 -14.84 6.09
N GLY A 282 -7.03 -15.18 4.80
CA GLY A 282 -7.19 -16.56 4.31
C GLY A 282 -5.88 -17.31 4.27
N ASP A 283 -4.80 -16.63 3.89
CA ASP A 283 -3.46 -17.20 3.76
C ASP A 283 -2.44 -16.37 4.57
N PRO A 284 -1.94 -16.91 5.70
CA PRO A 284 -0.97 -16.22 6.54
C PRO A 284 0.33 -15.87 5.81
N GLN A 285 0.76 -16.65 4.82
CA GLN A 285 2.00 -16.38 4.09
C GLN A 285 1.92 -15.12 3.23
N LYS A 286 0.72 -14.72 2.82
CA LYS A 286 0.46 -13.47 2.07
C LYS A 286 0.20 -12.26 2.96
N ALA A 287 0.16 -12.45 4.27
CA ALA A 287 -0.22 -11.42 5.24
C ALA A 287 0.96 -10.81 6.00
N THR A 288 2.20 -11.05 5.59
CA THR A 288 3.43 -10.64 6.29
C THR A 288 3.44 -9.16 6.68
N ARG A 289 3.01 -8.29 5.76
CA ARG A 289 2.94 -6.83 6.00
C ARG A 289 1.87 -6.45 7.03
N LEU A 290 0.72 -7.13 6.99
CA LEU A 290 -0.35 -6.93 7.98
C LEU A 290 0.11 -7.39 9.36
N GLN A 291 0.77 -8.55 9.43
CA GLN A 291 1.32 -9.11 10.66
C GLN A 291 2.39 -8.20 11.25
N SER A 292 3.36 -7.76 10.43
CA SER A 292 4.42 -6.84 10.86
C SER A 292 3.86 -5.56 11.47
N LEU A 293 2.94 -4.88 10.78
CA LEU A 293 2.33 -3.65 11.29
C LEU A 293 1.45 -3.90 12.52
N ALA A 294 0.64 -4.95 12.54
CA ALA A 294 -0.20 -5.27 13.68
C ALA A 294 0.63 -5.66 14.91
N ASN A 295 1.74 -6.39 14.74
CA ASN A 295 2.67 -6.71 15.81
C ASN A 295 3.35 -5.45 16.36
N LEU A 296 3.83 -4.57 15.47
CA LEU A 296 4.46 -3.31 15.84
C LEU A 296 3.60 -2.49 16.80
N VAL A 297 2.30 -2.39 16.54
CA VAL A 297 1.35 -1.62 17.36
C VAL A 297 0.65 -2.43 18.44
N GLY A 298 1.07 -3.68 18.68
CA GLY A 298 0.50 -4.54 19.74
C GLY A 298 -0.92 -5.05 19.46
N LEU A 299 -1.34 -5.08 18.19
CA LEU A 299 -2.70 -5.45 17.77
C LEU A 299 -2.75 -6.77 16.96
N SER A 300 -1.76 -7.65 17.10
CA SER A 300 -1.72 -8.95 16.42
C SER A 300 -2.95 -9.83 16.72
N GLY A 301 -3.54 -9.71 17.93
CA GLY A 301 -4.78 -10.40 18.29
C GLY A 301 -6.00 -10.02 17.44
N ARG A 302 -5.92 -8.93 16.66
CA ARG A 302 -6.98 -8.51 15.72
C ARG A 302 -6.88 -9.16 14.34
N ILE A 303 -5.88 -9.99 14.14
CA ILE A 303 -5.74 -10.82 12.93
C ILE A 303 -6.44 -12.15 13.19
N LEU A 304 -7.52 -12.38 12.48
CA LEU A 304 -8.34 -13.59 12.58
C LEU A 304 -8.26 -14.42 11.31
N GLY A 305 -8.29 -15.74 11.45
CA GLY A 305 -8.41 -16.68 10.34
C GLY A 305 -9.84 -16.79 9.80
N LEU A 306 -10.00 -17.41 8.63
CA LEU A 306 -11.31 -17.71 8.05
C LEU A 306 -12.12 -18.75 8.83
N ASP A 307 -11.53 -19.46 9.77
CA ASP A 307 -12.16 -20.43 10.67
C ASP A 307 -12.98 -19.76 11.78
N LYS A 308 -12.69 -18.51 12.13
CA LYS A 308 -13.36 -17.78 13.22
C LYS A 308 -14.84 -17.56 12.94
N THR A 309 -15.66 -17.67 13.98
CA THR A 309 -17.11 -17.50 13.91
C THR A 309 -17.52 -16.02 13.80
N SER A 310 -18.79 -15.76 13.46
CA SER A 310 -19.38 -14.42 13.51
C SER A 310 -19.31 -13.82 14.93
N SER A 311 -19.52 -14.63 15.95
CA SER A 311 -19.43 -14.21 17.37
C SER A 311 -18.02 -13.78 17.76
N ASP A 312 -16.97 -14.50 17.31
CA ASP A 312 -15.57 -14.10 17.55
C ASP A 312 -15.26 -12.74 16.94
N ILE A 313 -15.74 -12.51 15.71
CA ILE A 313 -15.54 -11.25 15.00
C ILE A 313 -16.27 -10.11 15.70
N ILE A 314 -17.52 -10.30 16.12
CA ILE A 314 -18.32 -9.33 16.86
C ILE A 314 -17.61 -8.96 18.18
N SER A 315 -17.25 -9.95 18.97
CA SER A 315 -16.54 -9.74 20.25
C SER A 315 -15.27 -8.93 20.05
N MET A 316 -14.50 -9.23 18.99
CA MET A 316 -13.28 -8.49 18.68
C MET A 316 -13.56 -7.04 18.23
N LEU A 317 -14.61 -6.79 17.44
CA LEU A 317 -15.00 -5.43 17.03
C LEU A 317 -15.48 -4.58 18.21
N GLU A 318 -16.17 -5.18 19.18
CA GLU A 318 -16.67 -4.50 20.39
C GLU A 318 -15.58 -4.30 21.45
N THR A 319 -14.48 -5.06 21.40
CA THR A 319 -13.34 -4.88 22.31
C THR A 319 -12.60 -3.58 21.95
N PRO A 320 -12.53 -2.58 22.86
CA PRO A 320 -11.89 -1.29 22.55
C PRO A 320 -10.40 -1.43 22.25
N ILE A 321 -9.92 -0.64 21.29
CA ILE A 321 -8.48 -0.45 21.05
C ILE A 321 -7.98 0.71 21.91
N ASN A 322 -6.85 0.50 22.61
CA ASN A 322 -6.17 1.59 23.30
C ASN A 322 -5.35 2.42 22.30
N TYR A 323 -5.99 3.39 21.66
CA TYR A 323 -5.34 4.24 20.67
C TYR A 323 -4.28 5.15 21.27
N ASN A 324 -4.33 5.52 22.56
CA ASN A 324 -3.23 6.27 23.19
C ASN A 324 -1.90 5.48 23.16
N TYR A 325 -1.97 4.17 23.34
CA TYR A 325 -0.79 3.29 23.22
C TYR A 325 -0.34 3.15 21.77
N VAL A 326 -1.27 2.93 20.84
CA VAL A 326 -1.00 2.80 19.40
C VAL A 326 -0.36 4.07 18.84
N ASP A 327 -0.92 5.24 19.16
CA ASP A 327 -0.43 6.54 18.68
C ASP A 327 0.98 6.83 19.17
N LYS A 328 1.29 6.47 20.42
CA LYS A 328 2.66 6.63 20.94
C LYS A 328 3.66 5.86 20.09
N ILE A 329 3.38 4.58 19.80
CA ILE A 329 4.26 3.75 18.96
C ILE A 329 4.35 4.31 17.53
N LEU A 330 3.20 4.66 16.94
CA LEU A 330 3.18 5.19 15.57
C LEU A 330 3.94 6.51 15.46
N ASN A 331 3.86 7.40 16.45
CA ASN A 331 4.59 8.66 16.46
C ASN A 331 6.10 8.44 16.55
N ASP A 332 6.55 7.54 17.43
CA ASP A 332 7.96 7.16 17.54
C ASP A 332 8.49 6.58 16.21
N GLU A 333 7.72 5.72 15.55
CA GLU A 333 8.12 5.11 14.28
C GLU A 333 8.03 6.10 13.10
N ARG A 334 7.09 7.04 13.12
CA ARG A 334 7.02 8.15 12.15
C ARG A 334 8.25 9.03 12.26
N GLU A 335 8.65 9.43 13.47
CA GLU A 335 9.83 10.26 13.70
C GLU A 335 11.08 9.58 13.16
N LYS A 336 11.30 8.29 13.48
CA LYS A 336 12.42 7.50 12.94
C LYS A 336 12.40 7.48 11.41
N SER A 337 11.23 7.21 10.82
CA SER A 337 11.06 7.11 9.38
C SER A 337 11.22 8.45 8.67
N TYR A 338 10.75 9.53 9.29
CA TYR A 338 10.96 10.89 8.80
C TYR A 338 12.44 11.27 8.81
N ASN A 339 13.14 10.96 9.89
CA ASN A 339 14.59 11.21 10.01
C ASN A 339 15.38 10.39 8.98
N PHE A 340 14.98 9.14 8.72
CA PHE A 340 15.54 8.34 7.64
C PHE A 340 15.27 8.99 6.27
N LEU A 341 14.03 9.38 5.96
CA LEU A 341 13.70 10.04 4.69
C LEU A 341 14.51 11.32 4.52
N LYS A 342 14.61 12.14 5.55
CA LYS A 342 15.41 13.38 5.55
C LYS A 342 16.89 13.09 5.30
N SER A 343 17.45 12.05 5.91
CA SER A 343 18.87 11.70 5.74
C SER A 343 19.22 11.22 4.33
N ILE A 344 18.30 10.54 3.65
CA ILE A 344 18.54 10.07 2.29
C ILE A 344 18.30 11.16 1.23
N LEU A 345 17.63 12.25 1.60
CA LEU A 345 17.37 13.39 0.73
C LEU A 345 18.38 14.54 0.91
N ASN A 346 19.21 14.49 1.94
CA ASN A 346 20.33 15.43 2.14
C ASN A 346 21.62 14.82 1.59
#